data_fa49485fcd93b706fa2a619e2c9dc089
#
_entry.id   fa49485fcd93b706fa2a619e2c9dc089
#
_cell.length_a   1.000
_cell.length_b   1.000
_cell.length_c   1.000
_cell.angle_alpha   90.00
_cell.angle_beta   90.00
_cell.angle_gamma   90.00
#
_symmetry.space_group_name_H-M   'P 1'
#
loop_
_entity.id
_entity.type
_entity.pdbx_description
1 polymer ?
#
loop_
_entity_poly.entity_id
_entity_poly.type
_entity_poly.pdbx_seq_one_letter_code
_entity_poly.pdbx_strand_id
1 'polypeptide(L)'
;MRFDITPVAKPRQTRRDRWLKPARPCVQKYRTWSNEMRQLCLDAKFFPGDQLYLEFHLPMPKSWSFKKRAKMDGKPHQSRPDLDNMVKSLDALVPEDSGIWHLEAKKYWSYEGYIIIENKDE
;
A
#
# COMPACT_ATOMS: atom_id res chain seq x y z
N MET A 1 -8.75 -9.33 -5.05
CA MET A 1 -7.50 -9.97 -5.50
C MET A 1 -6.37 -9.66 -4.54
N ARG A 2 -5.59 -10.66 -4.20
CA ARG A 2 -4.47 -10.51 -3.27
C ARG A 2 -3.16 -10.36 -4.03
N PHE A 3 -2.35 -9.38 -3.62
CA PHE A 3 -1.00 -9.17 -4.15
C PHE A 3 0.03 -9.36 -3.03
N ASP A 4 0.96 -10.28 -3.20
CA ASP A 4 1.98 -10.62 -2.21
C ASP A 4 3.14 -9.62 -2.30
N ILE A 5 2.87 -8.41 -1.87
CA ILE A 5 3.83 -7.31 -1.80
C ILE A 5 3.57 -6.53 -0.51
N THR A 6 4.63 -6.21 0.22
CA THR A 6 4.49 -5.43 1.46
C THR A 6 4.06 -4.01 1.13
N PRO A 7 2.97 -3.51 1.75
CA PRO A 7 2.51 -2.15 1.51
C PRO A 7 3.58 -1.11 1.86
N VAL A 8 3.67 -0.07 1.06
CA VAL A 8 4.57 1.06 1.28
C VAL A 8 3.78 2.35 1.16
N ALA A 9 3.87 3.20 2.20
CA ALA A 9 3.22 4.49 2.18
C ALA A 9 3.91 5.42 1.19
N LYS A 10 3.14 6.27 0.51
CA LYS A 10 3.71 7.26 -0.39
C LYS A 10 4.45 8.32 0.45
N PRO A 11 5.76 8.53 0.21
CA PRO A 11 6.50 9.56 0.93
C PRO A 11 6.07 10.95 0.47
N ARG A 12 6.13 11.92 1.38
CA ARG A 12 5.91 13.30 1.02
C ARG A 12 7.09 13.77 0.16
N GLN A 13 6.80 14.07 -1.12
CA GLN A 13 7.79 14.62 -2.02
C GLN A 13 7.80 16.14 -1.95
N THR A 14 9.00 16.72 -1.93
CA THR A 14 9.21 18.16 -1.99
C THR A 14 9.63 18.56 -3.40
N ARG A 15 9.65 19.87 -3.71
CA ARG A 15 10.17 20.35 -5.00
C ARG A 15 11.62 19.91 -5.22
N ARG A 16 12.40 19.84 -4.13
CA ARG A 16 13.80 19.41 -4.17
C ARG A 16 13.97 17.98 -4.65
N ASP A 17 13.00 17.09 -4.36
CA ASP A 17 13.07 15.68 -4.76
C ASP A 17 13.09 15.49 -6.28
N ARG A 18 12.54 16.43 -7.05
CA ARG A 18 12.59 16.39 -8.52
C ARG A 18 14.02 16.53 -9.07
N TRP A 19 14.87 17.23 -8.32
CA TRP A 19 16.21 17.61 -8.77
C TRP A 19 17.32 16.81 -8.08
N LEU A 20 16.99 16.07 -7.00
CA LEU A 20 17.97 15.26 -6.28
C LEU A 20 18.37 14.03 -7.08
N LYS A 21 19.67 13.87 -7.26
CA LYS A 21 20.27 12.68 -7.86
C LYS A 21 21.47 12.26 -7.02
N PRO A 22 21.40 11.10 -6.32
CA PRO A 22 20.29 10.17 -6.26
C PRO A 22 19.11 10.71 -5.43
N ALA A 23 17.92 10.17 -5.68
CA ALA A 23 16.74 10.51 -4.89
C ALA A 23 16.87 10.01 -3.44
N ARG A 24 16.14 10.63 -2.51
CA ARG A 24 16.14 10.19 -1.11
C ARG A 24 15.72 8.70 -1.02
N PRO A 25 16.28 7.95 -0.04
CA PRO A 25 15.95 6.51 0.09
C PRO A 25 14.46 6.19 0.14
N CYS A 26 13.66 6.98 0.85
CA CYS A 26 12.21 6.75 0.92
C CYS A 26 11.52 6.92 -0.43
N VAL A 27 11.98 7.86 -1.25
CA VAL A 27 11.46 8.07 -2.61
C VAL A 27 11.87 6.93 -3.53
N GLN A 28 13.13 6.49 -3.43
CA GLN A 28 13.62 5.33 -4.21
C GLN A 28 12.83 4.07 -3.88
N LYS A 29 12.60 3.82 -2.58
CA LYS A 29 11.83 2.68 -2.11
C LYS A 29 10.42 2.71 -2.67
N TYR A 30 9.77 3.86 -2.65
CA TYR A 30 8.41 4.01 -3.18
C TYR A 30 8.37 3.79 -4.69
N ARG A 31 9.34 4.33 -5.44
CA ARG A 31 9.41 4.15 -6.89
C ARG A 31 9.58 2.68 -7.28
N THR A 32 10.48 1.97 -6.57
CA THR A 32 10.68 0.53 -6.79
C THR A 32 9.40 -0.24 -6.50
N TRP A 33 8.78 0.03 -5.36
CA TRP A 33 7.51 -0.57 -4.98
C TRP A 33 6.42 -0.30 -6.03
N SER A 34 6.32 0.94 -6.51
CA SER A 34 5.32 1.32 -7.52
C SER A 34 5.47 0.52 -8.80
N ASN A 35 6.72 0.32 -9.26
CA ASN A 35 7.00 -0.46 -10.45
C ASN A 35 6.63 -1.93 -10.26
N GLU A 36 6.96 -2.51 -9.11
CA GLU A 36 6.59 -3.88 -8.78
C GLU A 36 5.07 -4.06 -8.71
N MET A 37 4.39 -3.13 -8.06
CA MET A 37 2.94 -3.18 -7.91
C MET A 37 2.22 -3.08 -9.26
N ARG A 38 2.69 -2.17 -10.14
CA ARG A 38 2.15 -2.07 -11.52
C ARG A 38 2.33 -3.38 -12.26
N GLN A 39 3.51 -3.99 -12.16
CA GLN A 39 3.79 -5.24 -12.85
C GLN A 39 2.92 -6.38 -12.34
N LEU A 40 2.72 -6.48 -11.03
CA LEU A 40 1.83 -7.48 -10.44
C LEU A 40 0.40 -7.34 -10.94
N CYS A 41 -0.09 -6.10 -11.04
CA CYS A 41 -1.43 -5.84 -11.57
C CYS A 41 -1.55 -6.21 -13.05
N LEU A 42 -0.54 -5.89 -13.85
CA LEU A 42 -0.52 -6.26 -15.27
C LEU A 42 -0.48 -7.77 -15.45
N ASP A 43 0.34 -8.47 -14.70
CA ASP A 43 0.46 -9.92 -14.75
C ASP A 43 -0.85 -10.62 -14.35
N ALA A 44 -1.55 -10.06 -13.39
CA ALA A 44 -2.84 -10.55 -12.92
C ALA A 44 -4.01 -10.06 -13.77
N LYS A 45 -3.76 -9.18 -14.74
CA LYS A 45 -4.81 -8.53 -15.56
C LYS A 45 -5.85 -7.82 -14.71
N PHE A 46 -5.39 -7.19 -13.60
CA PHE A 46 -6.23 -6.41 -12.73
C PHE A 46 -6.18 -4.93 -13.11
N PHE A 47 -7.35 -4.35 -13.40
CA PHE A 47 -7.47 -2.94 -13.76
C PHE A 47 -8.40 -2.25 -12.76
N PRO A 48 -7.89 -1.31 -11.95
CA PRO A 48 -8.73 -0.58 -10.99
C PRO A 48 -9.85 0.19 -11.68
N GLY A 49 -11.06 0.06 -11.15
CA GLY A 49 -12.22 0.82 -11.59
C GLY A 49 -12.38 2.12 -10.79
N ASP A 50 -13.60 2.66 -10.79
CA ASP A 50 -13.94 3.91 -10.11
C ASP A 50 -14.43 3.70 -8.67
N GLN A 51 -14.64 2.47 -8.25
CA GLN A 51 -15.00 2.10 -6.89
C GLN A 51 -14.05 1.01 -6.42
N LEU A 52 -13.32 1.25 -5.32
CA LEU A 52 -12.28 0.34 -4.86
C LEU A 52 -12.45 -0.04 -3.39
N TYR A 53 -12.10 -1.28 -3.08
CA TYR A 53 -11.92 -1.78 -1.73
C TYR A 53 -10.46 -2.17 -1.55
N LEU A 54 -9.86 -1.71 -0.46
CA LEU A 54 -8.45 -1.94 -0.16
C LEU A 54 -8.26 -2.49 1.25
N GLU A 55 -7.37 -3.48 1.37
CA GLU A 55 -6.84 -3.90 2.67
C GLU A 55 -5.31 -3.90 2.60
N PHE A 56 -4.71 -3.19 3.54
CA PHE A 56 -3.26 -3.18 3.70
C PHE A 56 -2.90 -4.06 4.89
N HIS A 57 -2.16 -5.13 4.64
CA HIS A 57 -1.69 -6.03 5.69
C HIS A 57 -0.20 -5.77 5.90
N LEU A 58 0.14 -5.24 7.07
CA LEU A 58 1.49 -4.82 7.40
C LEU A 58 2.16 -5.84 8.32
N PRO A 59 3.42 -6.21 8.03
CA PRO A 59 4.13 -7.18 8.86
C PRO A 59 4.37 -6.62 10.26
N MET A 60 4.20 -7.49 11.25
CA MET A 60 4.47 -7.16 12.64
C MET A 60 5.98 -7.00 12.88
N PRO A 61 6.39 -6.09 13.81
CA PRO A 61 7.80 -5.93 14.14
C PRO A 61 8.44 -7.24 14.58
N LYS A 62 9.65 -7.51 14.11
CA LYS A 62 10.41 -8.70 14.49
C LYS A 62 10.76 -8.72 15.97
N SER A 63 10.80 -7.56 16.62
CA SER A 63 11.08 -7.40 18.04
C SER A 63 9.96 -7.88 18.96
N TRP A 64 8.74 -8.02 18.42
CA TRP A 64 7.61 -8.51 19.20
C TRP A 64 7.80 -10.00 19.52
N SER A 65 7.39 -10.38 20.74
CA SER A 65 7.41 -11.79 21.15
C SER A 65 6.46 -12.62 20.29
N PHE A 66 6.71 -13.92 20.23
CA PHE A 66 5.84 -14.85 19.52
C PHE A 66 4.39 -14.76 20.01
N LYS A 67 4.22 -14.68 21.34
CA LYS A 67 2.91 -14.58 21.98
C LYS A 67 2.17 -13.29 21.56
N LYS A 68 2.90 -12.17 21.51
CA LYS A 68 2.31 -10.88 21.10
C LYS A 68 1.91 -10.91 19.65
N ARG A 69 2.72 -11.47 18.77
CA ARG A 69 2.40 -11.60 17.35
C ARG A 69 1.14 -12.43 17.13
N ALA A 70 1.04 -13.57 17.81
CA ALA A 70 -0.15 -14.42 17.68
C ALA A 70 -1.41 -13.69 18.14
N LYS A 71 -1.31 -12.85 19.17
CA LYS A 71 -2.43 -12.06 19.69
C LYS A 71 -2.83 -10.93 18.73
N MET A 72 -1.87 -10.30 18.08
CA MET A 72 -2.10 -9.11 17.26
C MET A 72 -2.41 -9.43 15.80
N ASP A 73 -2.14 -10.63 15.34
CA ASP A 73 -2.41 -11.02 13.95
C ASP A 73 -3.88 -10.81 13.59
N GLY A 74 -4.12 -10.12 12.48
CA GLY A 74 -5.47 -9.82 12.00
C GLY A 74 -6.16 -8.65 12.71
N LYS A 75 -5.54 -8.05 13.71
CA LYS A 75 -6.13 -6.90 14.41
C LYS A 75 -5.86 -5.60 13.67
N PRO A 76 -6.70 -4.56 13.87
CA PRO A 76 -6.48 -3.26 13.25
C PRO A 76 -5.09 -2.71 13.54
N HIS A 77 -4.43 -2.22 12.52
CA HIS A 77 -3.13 -1.56 12.61
C HIS A 77 -3.35 -0.08 12.92
N GLN A 78 -3.05 0.33 14.14
CA GLN A 78 -3.30 1.69 14.62
C GLN A 78 -2.00 2.43 14.91
N SER A 79 -0.98 2.16 14.10
CA SER A 79 0.34 2.78 14.18
C SER A 79 0.73 3.38 12.83
N ARG A 80 1.87 4.04 12.77
CA ARG A 80 2.40 4.52 11.49
C ARG A 80 2.72 3.36 10.57
N PRO A 81 2.60 3.52 9.24
CA PRO A 81 2.17 4.73 8.51
C PRO A 81 0.66 4.95 8.59
N ASP A 82 0.23 6.21 8.42
CA ASP A 82 -1.18 6.57 8.45
C ASP A 82 -1.92 5.95 7.27
N LEU A 83 -3.20 5.65 7.47
CA LEU A 83 -4.02 5.02 6.43
C LEU A 83 -4.13 5.87 5.17
N ASP A 84 -4.26 7.20 5.30
CA ASP A 84 -4.34 8.08 4.15
C ASP A 84 -3.06 8.06 3.30
N ASN A 85 -1.89 7.92 3.93
CA ASN A 85 -0.62 7.79 3.21
C ASN A 85 -0.50 6.44 2.50
N MET A 86 -1.11 5.40 3.07
CA MET A 86 -1.19 4.10 2.41
C MET A 86 -2.10 4.18 1.18
N VAL A 87 -3.24 4.86 1.30
CA VAL A 87 -4.17 5.06 0.18
C VAL A 87 -3.51 5.86 -0.93
N LYS A 88 -2.72 6.89 -0.60
CA LYS A 88 -2.00 7.68 -1.61
C LYS A 88 -1.04 6.85 -2.46
N SER A 89 -0.57 5.72 -1.94
CA SER A 89 0.30 4.83 -2.72
C SER A 89 -0.39 4.26 -3.96
N LEU A 90 -1.72 4.33 -4.05
CA LEU A 90 -2.48 3.95 -5.24
C LEU A 90 -2.17 4.81 -6.47
N ASP A 91 -1.52 5.95 -6.30
CA ASP A 91 -1.05 6.75 -7.44
C ASP A 91 -0.17 5.92 -8.38
N ALA A 92 0.41 4.84 -7.87
CA ALA A 92 1.15 3.89 -8.69
C ALA A 92 0.27 3.19 -9.73
N LEU A 93 -1.01 2.98 -9.42
CA LEU A 93 -1.94 2.22 -10.26
C LEU A 93 -2.92 3.12 -11.00
N VAL A 94 -3.31 4.21 -10.37
CA VAL A 94 -4.30 5.15 -10.89
C VAL A 94 -3.67 6.53 -10.93
N PRO A 95 -3.03 6.91 -12.07
CA PRO A 95 -2.36 8.21 -12.18
C PRO A 95 -3.28 9.40 -11.93
N GLU A 96 -4.56 9.26 -12.29
CA GLU A 96 -5.58 10.26 -11.99
C GLU A 96 -6.64 9.64 -11.10
N ASP A 97 -6.58 9.95 -9.82
CA ASP A 97 -7.52 9.45 -8.82
C ASP A 97 -8.85 10.20 -8.83
N SER A 98 -8.97 11.28 -9.60
CA SER A 98 -10.20 12.07 -9.72
C SER A 98 -11.40 11.25 -10.19
N GLY A 99 -11.16 10.15 -10.89
CA GLY A 99 -12.22 9.24 -11.34
C GLY A 99 -12.75 8.31 -10.25
N ILE A 100 -12.01 8.16 -9.15
CA ILE A 100 -12.43 7.29 -8.04
C ILE A 100 -13.38 8.09 -7.14
N TRP A 101 -14.60 7.62 -7.03
CA TRP A 101 -15.63 8.31 -6.22
C TRP A 101 -16.06 7.53 -4.98
N HIS A 102 -15.71 6.25 -4.90
CA HIS A 102 -16.03 5.41 -3.74
C HIS A 102 -14.80 4.58 -3.37
N LEU A 103 -14.34 4.74 -2.11
CA LEU A 103 -13.16 4.06 -1.62
C LEU A 103 -13.39 3.60 -0.19
N GLU A 104 -13.15 2.31 0.05
CA GLU A 104 -13.08 1.75 1.39
C GLU A 104 -11.69 1.20 1.59
N ALA A 105 -11.04 1.56 2.70
CA ALA A 105 -9.69 1.13 2.99
C ALA A 105 -9.53 0.75 4.46
N LYS A 106 -8.76 -0.31 4.73
CA LYS A 106 -8.49 -0.82 6.07
C LYS A 106 -7.03 -1.21 6.19
N LYS A 107 -6.47 -1.14 7.40
CA LYS A 107 -5.12 -1.60 7.73
C LYS A 107 -5.17 -2.65 8.82
N TYR A 108 -4.40 -3.71 8.65
CA TYR A 108 -4.31 -4.80 9.63
C TYR A 108 -2.86 -5.20 9.89
N TRP A 109 -2.62 -5.74 11.09
CA TRP A 109 -1.37 -6.45 11.41
C TRP A 109 -1.40 -7.84 10.78
N SER A 110 -0.25 -8.30 10.29
CA SER A 110 -0.12 -9.62 9.67
C SER A 110 1.30 -10.15 9.87
N TYR A 111 1.49 -11.45 9.71
CA TYR A 111 2.83 -12.05 9.71
C TYR A 111 3.60 -11.63 8.46
N GLU A 112 2.93 -11.62 7.32
CA GLU A 112 3.51 -11.22 6.04
C GLU A 112 2.79 -10.01 5.49
N GLY A 113 3.52 -9.15 4.77
CA GLY A 113 2.91 -8.02 4.10
C GLY A 113 2.20 -8.44 2.82
N TYR A 114 0.99 -7.98 2.65
CA TYR A 114 0.25 -8.15 1.39
C TYR A 114 -0.84 -7.09 1.27
N ILE A 115 -1.38 -6.97 0.06
CA ILE A 115 -2.43 -6.00 -0.25
C ILE A 115 -3.58 -6.73 -0.93
N ILE A 116 -4.80 -6.43 -0.50
CA ILE A 116 -6.01 -6.88 -1.18
C ILE A 116 -6.62 -5.67 -1.86
N ILE A 117 -6.87 -5.79 -3.17
CA ILE A 117 -7.54 -4.76 -3.96
C ILE A 117 -8.69 -5.41 -4.71
N GLU A 118 -9.88 -4.82 -4.58
CA GLU A 118 -11.05 -5.30 -5.28
C GLU A 118 -11.81 -4.12 -5.89
N ASN A 119 -12.36 -4.33 -7.08
CA ASN A 119 -13.33 -3.41 -7.63
C ASN A 119 -14.65 -3.63 -6.92
N LYS A 120 -15.25 -2.56 -6.39
CA LYS A 120 -16.58 -2.62 -5.78
C LYS A 120 -17.62 -2.47 -6.90
N ASP A 121 -18.16 -3.57 -7.31
CA ASP A 121 -19.32 -3.54 -8.18
C ASP A 121 -20.58 -3.45 -7.34
N GLU A 122 -21.53 -2.67 -7.78
CA GLU A 122 -22.82 -2.53 -7.09
C GLU A 122 -23.64 -3.83 -7.12
#